data_2eb7d2da99e22f9f10947504bda4fed8
#
_entry.id   2eb7d2da99e22f9f10947504bda4fed8
#
_cell.length_a   1.000
_cell.length_b   1.000
_cell.length_c   1.000
_cell.angle_alpha   90.00
_cell.angle_beta   90.00
_cell.angle_gamma   90.00
#
_symmetry.space_group_name_H-M   'P 1'
#
loop_
_entity.id
_entity.type
_entity.pdbx_description
1 polymer ?
#
loop_
_entity_poly.entity_id
_entity_poly.type
_entity_poly.pdbx_seq_one_letter_code
_entity_poly.pdbx_strand_id
1 'polypeptide(L)'
;MRYSVGYCLYPHGKDDSVETRMRLIFDNGLPATELNRHLVMAQLNRSKPLGTTVYQFCIYLNYLDMRGLKAVDATMDIIYAFLCELYVDGLPYAGDGTPKSYNTICDYVETLSKLYDMLSLRGYSLDDSLYTRSQKMLLIPEPTAKRRKGRVVKKDEHLTMVYFLSRMFSPNQNDIPEFTYTKWYSSEQIQAIADALPLTYRCIFLDTVYTGHRIDSALSLTLDTVDLYNAQVTPTRTKTGKRHTSLLPPALVDDFQSYLLDVRSKIDTDSEYFFVGSNGNPVTYGAYRSALESARIKINAKYGWDIKALHTHAGRSTFAAAIRSYQLEQQRKGVPTFSDVDFCNLMDWKSLDSLKHYDLVNRVQDAAPMLIDFYKNYDVLASTNSSNAKVYEDD
;
A
#
# COMPACT_ATOMS: atom_id res chain seq x y z
N MET A 1 14.63 -20.91 15.80
CA MET A 1 14.02 -20.96 14.45
C MET A 1 15.04 -21.50 13.47
N ARG A 2 14.64 -22.50 12.71
CA ARG A 2 15.50 -23.16 11.72
C ARG A 2 15.70 -22.30 10.48
N TYR A 3 14.64 -21.67 10.00
CA TYR A 3 14.70 -20.86 8.79
C TYR A 3 14.88 -19.38 9.11
N SER A 4 15.74 -18.72 8.37
CA SER A 4 16.01 -17.27 8.49
C SER A 4 16.12 -16.62 7.11
N VAL A 5 15.97 -15.30 7.07
CA VAL A 5 16.15 -14.51 5.84
C VAL A 5 17.52 -13.84 5.85
N GLY A 6 18.28 -14.04 4.81
CA GLY A 6 19.55 -13.35 4.58
C GLY A 6 19.58 -12.70 3.19
N TYR A 7 20.77 -12.25 2.80
CA TYR A 7 20.97 -11.53 1.54
C TYR A 7 22.16 -12.07 0.77
N CYS A 8 22.07 -12.03 -0.55
CA CYS A 8 23.23 -12.02 -1.42
C CYS A 8 23.23 -10.78 -2.30
N LEU A 9 24.41 -10.36 -2.72
CA LEU A 9 24.57 -9.38 -3.77
C LEU A 9 24.67 -10.14 -5.09
N TYR A 10 23.86 -9.75 -6.05
CA TYR A 10 23.85 -10.33 -7.38
C TYR A 10 24.22 -9.24 -8.38
N PRO A 11 25.39 -9.36 -9.03
CA PRO A 11 25.78 -8.46 -10.08
C PRO A 11 24.85 -8.65 -11.27
N HIS A 12 24.30 -7.56 -11.80
CA HIS A 12 23.46 -7.61 -12.98
C HIS A 12 23.66 -6.34 -13.81
N GLY A 13 23.38 -6.46 -15.11
CA GLY A 13 23.62 -5.40 -16.08
C GLY A 13 24.68 -5.80 -17.11
N LYS A 14 24.85 -4.96 -18.13
CA LYS A 14 25.80 -5.25 -19.20
C LYS A 14 27.27 -5.24 -18.73
N ASP A 15 27.53 -4.61 -17.59
CA ASP A 15 28.89 -4.35 -17.10
C ASP A 15 29.12 -4.84 -15.65
N ASP A 16 28.24 -5.70 -15.10
CA ASP A 16 28.25 -6.09 -13.68
C ASP A 16 28.30 -4.90 -12.68
N SER A 17 27.99 -3.71 -13.17
CA SER A 17 28.12 -2.44 -12.44
C SER A 17 26.98 -2.17 -11.46
N VAL A 18 25.92 -2.97 -11.51
CA VAL A 18 24.76 -2.82 -10.62
C VAL A 18 24.62 -4.06 -9.77
N GLU A 19 24.87 -3.91 -8.47
CA GLU A 19 24.60 -4.96 -7.50
C GLU A 19 23.15 -4.90 -7.01
N THR A 20 22.40 -5.97 -7.27
CA THR A 20 21.06 -6.11 -6.71
C THR A 20 21.09 -6.98 -5.47
N ARG A 21 20.58 -6.43 -4.37
CA ARG A 21 20.45 -7.13 -3.10
C ARG A 21 19.26 -8.09 -3.17
N MET A 22 19.54 -9.38 -3.26
CA MET A 22 18.53 -10.43 -3.27
C MET A 22 18.32 -11.02 -1.88
N ARG A 23 17.08 -11.29 -1.52
CA ARG A 23 16.73 -11.97 -0.28
C ARG A 23 16.66 -13.47 -0.49
N LEU A 24 17.26 -14.22 0.42
CA LEU A 24 17.34 -15.67 0.40
C LEU A 24 16.87 -16.25 1.73
N ILE A 25 16.42 -17.51 1.67
CA ILE A 25 16.11 -18.32 2.84
C ILE A 25 17.35 -19.14 3.22
N PHE A 26 17.67 -19.15 4.49
CA PHE A 26 18.72 -19.96 5.10
C PHE A 26 18.10 -21.01 5.99
N ASP A 27 18.53 -22.26 5.87
CA ASP A 27 18.18 -23.40 6.72
C ASP A 27 19.39 -23.67 7.65
N ASN A 28 19.22 -23.48 8.95
CA ASN A 28 20.30 -23.60 9.94
C ASN A 28 21.60 -22.85 9.53
N GLY A 29 21.47 -21.66 8.99
CA GLY A 29 22.57 -20.81 8.57
C GLY A 29 23.17 -21.13 7.19
N LEU A 30 22.71 -22.16 6.52
CA LEU A 30 23.12 -22.49 5.15
C LEU A 30 22.04 -22.10 4.15
N PRO A 31 22.39 -21.62 2.95
CA PRO A 31 21.39 -21.28 1.93
C PRO A 31 20.51 -22.49 1.60
N ALA A 32 19.18 -22.32 1.72
CA ALA A 32 18.21 -23.34 1.33
C ALA A 32 18.13 -23.45 -0.20
N THR A 33 19.10 -24.14 -0.82
CA THR A 33 19.39 -24.10 -2.27
C THR A 33 18.15 -24.33 -3.13
N GLU A 34 17.35 -25.31 -2.78
CA GLU A 34 16.17 -25.67 -3.57
C GLU A 34 15.08 -24.58 -3.56
N LEU A 35 14.82 -23.98 -2.41
CA LEU A 35 13.87 -22.86 -2.29
C LEU A 35 14.43 -21.60 -2.94
N ASN A 36 15.70 -21.32 -2.72
CA ASN A 36 16.35 -20.11 -3.21
C ASN A 36 16.48 -20.05 -4.72
N ARG A 37 16.65 -21.19 -5.40
CA ARG A 37 16.72 -21.24 -6.86
C ARG A 37 15.53 -20.58 -7.53
N HIS A 38 14.31 -20.79 -7.01
CA HIS A 38 13.10 -20.15 -7.53
C HIS A 38 12.98 -18.70 -7.09
N LEU A 39 13.32 -18.39 -5.84
CA LEU A 39 13.30 -17.03 -5.34
C LEU A 39 14.26 -16.13 -6.12
N VAL A 40 15.42 -16.63 -6.46
CA VAL A 40 16.41 -15.91 -7.31
C VAL A 40 15.84 -15.68 -8.70
N MET A 41 15.34 -16.71 -9.37
CA MET A 41 14.74 -16.57 -10.71
C MET A 41 13.53 -15.62 -10.72
N ALA A 42 12.70 -15.68 -9.69
CA ALA A 42 11.56 -14.77 -9.55
C ALA A 42 11.99 -13.31 -9.26
N GLN A 43 13.12 -13.11 -8.60
CA GLN A 43 13.68 -11.78 -8.31
C GLN A 43 14.39 -11.18 -9.53
N LEU A 44 15.12 -11.99 -10.30
CA LEU A 44 15.80 -11.57 -11.53
C LEU A 44 14.82 -11.03 -12.58
N ASN A 45 13.62 -11.60 -12.65
CA ASN A 45 12.58 -11.17 -13.58
C ASN A 45 11.78 -9.94 -13.11
N ARG A 46 12.16 -9.33 -11.97
CA ARG A 46 11.45 -8.19 -11.38
C ARG A 46 12.41 -7.04 -11.11
N SER A 47 11.91 -5.83 -11.29
CA SER A 47 12.63 -4.60 -10.92
C SER A 47 12.81 -4.39 -9.41
N LYS A 48 12.18 -5.21 -8.56
CA LYS A 48 12.25 -5.10 -7.09
C LYS A 48 12.38 -6.49 -6.45
N PRO A 49 13.19 -6.63 -5.38
CA PRO A 49 13.28 -7.87 -4.61
C PRO A 49 11.94 -8.32 -4.05
N LEU A 50 11.72 -9.64 -3.96
CA LEU A 50 10.54 -10.25 -3.34
C LEU A 50 10.62 -10.16 -1.79
N GLY A 51 10.65 -8.92 -1.26
CA GLY A 51 10.88 -8.70 0.16
C GLY A 51 9.93 -9.45 1.06
N THR A 52 8.65 -9.14 0.97
CA THR A 52 7.61 -9.69 1.84
C THR A 52 7.43 -11.19 1.63
N THR A 53 7.42 -11.67 0.39
CA THR A 53 7.23 -13.08 0.04
C THR A 53 8.27 -13.98 0.70
N VAL A 54 9.55 -13.60 0.71
CA VAL A 54 10.62 -14.40 1.32
C VAL A 54 10.46 -14.50 2.84
N TYR A 55 10.06 -13.40 3.50
CA TYR A 55 9.76 -13.41 4.93
C TYR A 55 8.55 -14.27 5.26
N GLN A 56 7.50 -14.18 4.47
CA GLN A 56 6.28 -14.99 4.66
C GLN A 56 6.57 -16.49 4.47
N PHE A 57 7.38 -16.88 3.48
CA PHE A 57 7.84 -18.25 3.35
C PHE A 57 8.61 -18.71 4.58
N CYS A 58 9.56 -17.88 5.05
CA CYS A 58 10.37 -18.19 6.21
C CYS A 58 9.51 -18.41 7.47
N ILE A 59 8.52 -17.56 7.70
CA ILE A 59 7.59 -17.68 8.83
C ILE A 59 6.79 -18.98 8.73
N TYR A 60 6.26 -19.30 7.56
CA TYR A 60 5.49 -20.54 7.35
C TYR A 60 6.36 -21.79 7.50
N LEU A 61 7.59 -21.79 6.96
CA LEU A 61 8.50 -22.92 7.09
C LEU A 61 8.91 -23.16 8.56
N ASN A 62 9.09 -22.12 9.34
CA ASN A 62 9.34 -22.25 10.79
C ASN A 62 8.09 -22.79 11.52
N TYR A 63 6.88 -22.38 11.12
CA TYR A 63 5.64 -22.93 11.66
C TYR A 63 5.55 -24.45 11.44
N LEU A 64 5.89 -24.93 10.26
CA LEU A 64 5.92 -26.34 9.94
C LEU A 64 7.03 -27.07 10.72
N ASP A 65 8.23 -26.52 10.76
CA ASP A 65 9.38 -27.11 11.46
C ASP A 65 9.09 -27.32 12.96
N MET A 66 8.45 -26.35 13.62
CA MET A 66 8.03 -26.47 15.03
C MET A 66 7.02 -27.60 15.27
N ARG A 67 6.35 -28.06 14.21
CA ARG A 67 5.42 -29.21 14.23
C ARG A 67 6.03 -30.51 13.67
N GLY A 68 7.33 -30.48 13.35
CA GLY A 68 8.02 -31.64 12.78
C GLY A 68 7.62 -31.96 11.34
N LEU A 69 7.04 -30.99 10.62
CA LEU A 69 6.54 -31.13 9.26
C LEU A 69 7.46 -30.45 8.24
N LYS A 70 7.47 -30.99 7.03
CA LYS A 70 8.06 -30.33 5.86
C LYS A 70 6.96 -29.69 5.01
N ALA A 71 7.33 -28.76 4.15
CA ALA A 71 6.35 -28.10 3.27
C ALA A 71 5.60 -29.09 2.36
N VAL A 72 6.25 -30.19 1.95
CA VAL A 72 5.66 -31.24 1.11
C VAL A 72 4.65 -32.12 1.85
N ASP A 73 4.70 -32.15 3.17
CA ASP A 73 3.81 -32.96 4.02
C ASP A 73 2.58 -32.16 4.49
N ALA A 74 2.49 -30.88 4.16
CA ALA A 74 1.40 -30.03 4.61
C ALA A 74 0.11 -30.32 3.85
N THR A 75 -0.98 -30.44 4.60
CA THR A 75 -2.35 -30.50 4.07
C THR A 75 -3.02 -29.14 4.07
N MET A 76 -4.19 -29.05 3.44
CA MET A 76 -5.00 -27.82 3.49
C MET A 76 -5.37 -27.44 4.92
N ASP A 77 -5.63 -28.39 5.80
CA ASP A 77 -5.97 -28.14 7.21
C ASP A 77 -4.81 -27.52 7.98
N ILE A 78 -3.57 -27.95 7.70
CA ILE A 78 -2.36 -27.37 8.30
C ILE A 78 -2.16 -25.92 7.84
N ILE A 79 -2.36 -25.65 6.56
CA ILE A 79 -2.28 -24.29 6.02
C ILE A 79 -3.36 -23.40 6.66
N TYR A 80 -4.57 -23.93 6.75
CA TYR A 80 -5.68 -23.23 7.37
C TYR A 80 -5.41 -22.91 8.85
N ALA A 81 -4.94 -23.89 9.62
CA ALA A 81 -4.57 -23.70 11.02
C ALA A 81 -3.49 -22.61 11.17
N PHE A 82 -2.46 -22.61 10.32
CA PHE A 82 -1.43 -21.57 10.29
C PHE A 82 -2.03 -20.18 10.07
N LEU A 83 -2.93 -20.03 9.10
CA LEU A 83 -3.54 -18.76 8.78
C LEU A 83 -4.49 -18.28 9.90
N CYS A 84 -5.21 -19.22 10.55
CA CYS A 84 -6.05 -18.92 11.70
C CYS A 84 -5.22 -18.41 12.88
N GLU A 85 -4.12 -19.11 13.22
CA GLU A 85 -3.22 -18.68 14.31
C GLU A 85 -2.63 -17.29 14.04
N LEU A 86 -2.23 -17.02 12.79
CA LEU A 86 -1.75 -15.68 12.38
C LEU A 86 -2.82 -14.59 12.53
N TYR A 87 -4.08 -14.92 12.22
CA TYR A 87 -5.18 -13.97 12.21
C TYR A 87 -5.71 -13.67 13.61
N VAL A 88 -5.86 -14.71 14.45
CA VAL A 88 -6.52 -14.61 15.76
C VAL A 88 -5.52 -14.32 16.89
N ASP A 89 -4.44 -15.08 16.95
CA ASP A 89 -3.52 -15.06 18.08
C ASP A 89 -2.23 -14.28 17.78
N GLY A 90 -1.85 -14.22 16.50
CA GLY A 90 -0.51 -13.83 16.08
C GLY A 90 0.52 -14.94 16.37
N LEU A 91 1.67 -14.86 15.71
CA LEU A 91 2.77 -15.79 15.95
C LEU A 91 3.98 -15.04 16.51
N PRO A 92 4.58 -15.48 17.62
CA PRO A 92 5.66 -14.75 18.30
C PRO A 92 6.88 -14.43 17.41
N TYR A 93 7.07 -15.21 16.35
CA TYR A 93 8.15 -15.05 15.37
C TYR A 93 7.70 -14.40 14.06
N ALA A 94 6.45 -13.94 13.98
CA ALA A 94 5.89 -13.25 12.82
C ALA A 94 5.81 -11.72 13.07
N GLY A 95 6.95 -11.06 12.99
CA GLY A 95 7.05 -9.62 13.23
C GLY A 95 7.01 -9.28 14.72
N ASP A 96 5.99 -8.54 15.14
CA ASP A 96 5.74 -8.14 16.53
C ASP A 96 4.95 -9.16 17.35
N GLY A 97 4.63 -10.31 16.76
CA GLY A 97 3.84 -11.36 17.40
C GLY A 97 2.35 -11.07 17.52
N THR A 98 1.88 -9.93 17.04
CA THR A 98 0.46 -9.54 17.10
C THR A 98 -0.39 -10.19 15.99
N PRO A 99 -1.72 -10.31 16.20
CA PRO A 99 -2.65 -10.73 15.16
C PRO A 99 -2.50 -9.92 13.87
N LYS A 100 -2.57 -10.60 12.73
CA LYS A 100 -2.40 -9.96 11.42
C LYS A 100 -3.75 -9.55 10.84
N SER A 101 -3.76 -8.42 10.11
CA SER A 101 -4.96 -7.96 9.43
C SER A 101 -5.40 -8.93 8.34
N TYR A 102 -6.70 -8.91 8.01
CA TYR A 102 -7.25 -9.68 6.90
C TYR A 102 -6.47 -9.51 5.58
N ASN A 103 -6.09 -8.29 5.23
CA ASN A 103 -5.31 -8.04 4.03
C ASN A 103 -3.94 -8.74 4.08
N THR A 104 -3.30 -8.76 5.25
CA THR A 104 -2.03 -9.49 5.44
C THR A 104 -2.24 -11.00 5.27
N ILE A 105 -3.35 -11.55 5.76
CA ILE A 105 -3.69 -12.98 5.55
C ILE A 105 -3.88 -13.26 4.06
N CYS A 106 -4.56 -12.40 3.31
CA CYS A 106 -4.68 -12.53 1.85
C CYS A 106 -3.31 -12.55 1.15
N ASP A 107 -2.36 -11.73 1.59
CA ASP A 107 -0.99 -11.72 1.07
C ASP A 107 -0.28 -13.05 1.38
N TYR A 108 -0.50 -13.64 2.56
CA TYR A 108 0.01 -14.97 2.90
C TYR A 108 -0.60 -16.06 2.02
N VAL A 109 -1.91 -16.04 1.79
CA VAL A 109 -2.60 -16.97 0.90
C VAL A 109 -1.96 -16.96 -0.50
N GLU A 110 -1.76 -15.75 -1.07
CA GLU A 110 -1.10 -15.61 -2.38
C GLU A 110 0.34 -16.12 -2.36
N THR A 111 1.05 -15.87 -1.28
CA THR A 111 2.44 -16.32 -1.09
C THR A 111 2.52 -17.83 -0.99
N LEU A 112 1.68 -18.46 -0.17
CA LEU A 112 1.66 -19.93 -0.01
C LEU A 112 1.24 -20.62 -1.30
N SER A 113 0.29 -20.08 -2.04
CA SER A 113 -0.05 -20.59 -3.37
C SER A 113 1.15 -20.66 -4.28
N LYS A 114 1.98 -19.60 -4.31
CA LYS A 114 3.22 -19.57 -5.10
C LYS A 114 4.24 -20.62 -4.63
N LEU A 115 4.32 -20.86 -3.32
CA LEU A 115 5.21 -21.90 -2.77
C LEU A 115 4.80 -23.29 -3.26
N TYR A 116 3.52 -23.61 -3.16
CA TYR A 116 3.01 -24.92 -3.54
C TYR A 116 3.00 -25.14 -5.05
N ASP A 117 2.68 -24.12 -5.85
CA ASP A 117 2.85 -24.15 -7.30
C ASP A 117 4.31 -24.47 -7.68
N MET A 118 5.25 -23.83 -6.99
CA MET A 118 6.67 -24.07 -7.20
C MET A 118 7.09 -25.49 -6.86
N LEU A 119 6.62 -26.05 -5.74
CA LEU A 119 6.91 -27.43 -5.34
C LEU A 119 6.31 -28.43 -6.32
N SER A 120 5.08 -28.21 -6.75
CA SER A 120 4.39 -29.02 -7.77
C SER A 120 5.14 -29.02 -9.10
N LEU A 121 5.54 -27.86 -9.62
CA LEU A 121 6.30 -27.74 -10.86
C LEU A 121 7.64 -28.47 -10.82
N ARG A 122 8.16 -28.76 -9.63
CA ARG A 122 9.37 -29.55 -9.43
C ARG A 122 9.13 -31.06 -9.31
N GLY A 123 7.88 -31.48 -9.39
CA GLY A 123 7.51 -32.89 -9.28
C GLY A 123 7.51 -33.43 -7.85
N TYR A 124 7.46 -32.56 -6.83
CA TYR A 124 7.16 -33.03 -5.48
C TYR A 124 5.74 -33.58 -5.42
N SER A 125 5.59 -34.73 -4.82
CA SER A 125 4.24 -35.26 -4.49
C SER A 125 3.72 -34.40 -3.32
N LEU A 126 2.60 -33.75 -3.51
CA LEU A 126 1.92 -32.94 -2.52
C LEU A 126 0.60 -33.60 -2.14
N ASP A 127 0.05 -33.21 -0.99
CA ASP A 127 -1.23 -33.75 -0.53
C ASP A 127 -2.36 -33.38 -1.49
N ASP A 128 -3.22 -34.37 -1.78
CA ASP A 128 -4.33 -34.21 -2.71
C ASP A 128 -5.31 -33.11 -2.31
N SER A 129 -5.42 -32.81 -1.00
CA SER A 129 -6.28 -31.74 -0.51
C SER A 129 -5.90 -30.35 -1.05
N LEU A 130 -4.64 -30.17 -1.48
CA LEU A 130 -4.15 -28.91 -2.08
C LEU A 130 -4.62 -28.74 -3.53
N TYR A 131 -4.95 -29.82 -4.22
CA TYR A 131 -5.31 -29.84 -5.64
C TYR A 131 -6.71 -30.35 -5.92
N THR A 132 -7.34 -31.08 -4.98
CA THR A 132 -8.65 -31.69 -5.25
C THR A 132 -9.71 -30.60 -5.42
N ARG A 133 -10.31 -30.61 -6.59
CA ARG A 133 -11.64 -30.03 -6.80
C ARG A 133 -12.61 -30.77 -5.90
N SER A 134 -12.93 -30.26 -4.74
CA SER A 134 -14.07 -30.80 -3.99
C SER A 134 -15.27 -30.70 -4.93
N GLN A 135 -15.99 -31.83 -5.12
CA GLN A 135 -17.24 -31.84 -5.91
C GLN A 135 -18.25 -30.78 -5.40
N LYS A 136 -18.16 -30.39 -4.14
CA LYS A 136 -18.91 -29.25 -3.57
C LYS A 136 -18.58 -27.89 -4.21
N MET A 137 -17.39 -27.70 -4.77
CA MET A 137 -17.03 -26.44 -5.46
C MET A 137 -17.68 -26.32 -6.84
N LEU A 138 -18.10 -27.41 -7.46
CA LEU A 138 -18.86 -27.42 -8.73
C LEU A 138 -20.30 -26.92 -8.56
N LEU A 139 -20.84 -26.94 -7.34
CA LEU A 139 -22.19 -26.47 -7.01
C LEU A 139 -22.25 -25.01 -6.58
N ILE A 140 -21.12 -24.32 -6.46
CA ILE A 140 -21.09 -22.89 -6.19
C ILE A 140 -21.18 -22.18 -7.55
N PRO A 141 -22.23 -21.34 -7.78
CA PRO A 141 -22.31 -20.55 -9.01
C PRO A 141 -21.01 -19.78 -9.20
N GLU A 142 -20.39 -19.89 -10.37
CA GLU A 142 -19.25 -19.04 -10.71
C GLU A 142 -19.64 -17.59 -10.38
N PRO A 143 -18.91 -16.84 -9.56
CA PRO A 143 -19.14 -15.43 -9.44
C PRO A 143 -19.07 -14.91 -10.87
N THR A 144 -20.15 -14.32 -11.34
CA THR A 144 -20.26 -13.78 -12.71
C THR A 144 -19.00 -12.98 -12.96
N ALA A 145 -18.05 -13.59 -13.61
CA ALA A 145 -16.80 -12.97 -13.98
C ALA A 145 -17.18 -11.78 -14.85
N LYS A 146 -17.16 -10.57 -14.28
CA LYS A 146 -17.27 -9.36 -15.06
C LYS A 146 -16.19 -9.47 -16.10
N ARG A 147 -16.61 -9.75 -17.34
CA ARG A 147 -15.78 -9.95 -18.51
C ARG A 147 -14.67 -8.90 -18.53
N ARG A 148 -13.48 -9.25 -18.09
CA ARG A 148 -12.27 -8.57 -18.52
C ARG A 148 -12.02 -9.05 -19.95
N LYS A 149 -12.39 -8.23 -20.93
CA LYS A 149 -12.04 -8.43 -22.32
C LYS A 149 -10.55 -8.78 -22.40
N GLY A 150 -10.23 -9.95 -22.94
CA GLY A 150 -8.93 -10.24 -23.53
C GLY A 150 -8.00 -11.20 -22.80
N ARG A 151 -8.38 -11.85 -21.71
CA ARG A 151 -7.60 -12.94 -21.16
C ARG A 151 -8.47 -14.19 -20.99
N VAL A 152 -8.32 -15.11 -21.92
CA VAL A 152 -8.75 -16.48 -21.71
C VAL A 152 -7.87 -17.00 -20.57
N VAL A 153 -8.38 -16.96 -19.36
CA VAL A 153 -7.79 -17.73 -18.25
C VAL A 153 -8.01 -19.18 -18.66
N LYS A 154 -6.94 -19.86 -19.09
CA LYS A 154 -6.97 -21.30 -19.14
C LYS A 154 -7.46 -21.76 -17.78
N LYS A 155 -8.41 -22.70 -17.75
CA LYS A 155 -8.88 -23.37 -16.54
C LYS A 155 -7.73 -24.25 -16.04
N ASP A 156 -6.73 -23.62 -15.43
CA ASP A 156 -5.63 -24.31 -14.80
C ASP A 156 -6.03 -24.63 -13.36
N GLU A 157 -5.71 -25.84 -12.95
CA GLU A 157 -5.99 -26.43 -11.63
C GLU A 157 -5.49 -25.59 -10.45
N HIS A 158 -4.59 -24.64 -10.71
CA HIS A 158 -3.95 -23.75 -9.75
C HIS A 158 -4.87 -22.69 -9.09
N LEU A 159 -6.02 -22.37 -9.69
CA LEU A 159 -6.99 -21.39 -9.14
C LEU A 159 -7.72 -21.89 -7.89
N THR A 160 -7.62 -23.17 -7.58
CA THR A 160 -8.46 -23.82 -6.58
C THR A 160 -8.08 -23.44 -5.16
N MET A 161 -6.78 -23.37 -4.87
CA MET A 161 -6.29 -23.09 -3.51
C MET A 161 -6.49 -21.62 -3.11
N VAL A 162 -6.14 -20.68 -3.97
CA VAL A 162 -6.33 -19.23 -3.72
C VAL A 162 -7.81 -18.90 -3.52
N TYR A 163 -8.68 -19.49 -4.33
CA TYR A 163 -10.11 -19.27 -4.26
C TYR A 163 -10.72 -19.84 -2.97
N PHE A 164 -10.31 -21.05 -2.59
CA PHE A 164 -10.79 -21.71 -1.38
C PHE A 164 -10.35 -20.95 -0.13
N LEU A 165 -9.07 -20.63 0.00
CA LEU A 165 -8.52 -19.93 1.14
C LEU A 165 -9.08 -18.51 1.25
N SER A 166 -9.21 -17.78 0.15
CA SER A 166 -9.80 -16.45 0.16
C SER A 166 -11.26 -16.42 0.62
N ARG A 167 -12.01 -17.53 0.44
CA ARG A 167 -13.36 -17.66 0.97
C ARG A 167 -13.42 -18.07 2.43
N MET A 168 -12.51 -18.92 2.87
CA MET A 168 -12.43 -19.33 4.27
C MET A 168 -12.15 -18.13 5.19
N PHE A 169 -11.37 -17.18 4.70
CA PHE A 169 -11.04 -15.93 5.40
C PHE A 169 -11.87 -14.72 4.93
N SER A 170 -12.91 -14.93 4.13
CA SER A 170 -13.84 -13.84 3.84
C SER A 170 -14.40 -13.34 5.17
N PRO A 171 -14.32 -12.05 5.45
CA PRO A 171 -14.94 -11.49 6.64
C PRO A 171 -16.42 -11.87 6.62
N ASN A 172 -16.94 -12.41 7.72
CA ASN A 172 -18.36 -12.49 7.92
C ASN A 172 -18.95 -11.10 7.74
N GLN A 173 -20.21 -10.98 7.33
CA GLN A 173 -20.84 -9.68 7.13
C GLN A 173 -20.73 -8.75 8.36
N ASN A 174 -20.48 -9.33 9.54
CA ASN A 174 -20.25 -8.62 10.79
C ASN A 174 -18.79 -8.18 11.01
N ASP A 175 -17.84 -8.76 10.27
CA ASP A 175 -16.42 -8.40 10.28
C ASP A 175 -16.05 -7.53 9.06
N ILE A 176 -16.98 -6.71 8.59
CA ILE A 176 -16.67 -5.70 7.59
C ILE A 176 -15.50 -4.89 8.16
N PRO A 177 -14.30 -4.99 7.59
CA PRO A 177 -13.19 -4.22 8.09
C PRO A 177 -13.64 -2.77 8.12
N GLU A 178 -13.50 -2.14 9.30
CA GLU A 178 -13.72 -0.71 9.42
C GLU A 178 -13.13 -0.05 8.20
N PHE A 179 -13.95 0.63 7.42
CA PHE A 179 -13.53 1.24 6.17
C PHE A 179 -12.39 2.16 6.54
N THR A 180 -11.15 1.69 6.39
CA THR A 180 -9.98 2.51 6.65
C THR A 180 -9.94 3.56 5.57
N TYR A 181 -10.62 4.68 5.85
CA TYR A 181 -10.56 5.85 4.99
C TYR A 181 -9.10 6.16 4.70
N THR A 182 -8.82 6.39 3.43
CA THR A 182 -7.50 6.87 3.04
C THR A 182 -7.21 8.12 3.86
N LYS A 183 -6.22 8.05 4.75
CA LYS A 183 -5.89 9.18 5.64
C LYS A 183 -5.22 10.26 4.82
N TRP A 184 -5.75 11.46 4.89
CA TRP A 184 -5.13 12.68 4.36
C TRP A 184 -5.07 13.75 5.45
N TYR A 185 -4.27 14.76 5.22
CA TYR A 185 -4.07 15.86 6.15
C TYR A 185 -4.92 17.05 5.79
N SER A 186 -5.46 17.75 6.80
CA SER A 186 -6.02 19.11 6.62
C SER A 186 -4.91 20.12 6.37
N SER A 187 -5.27 21.31 5.87
CA SER A 187 -4.30 22.40 5.66
C SER A 187 -3.57 22.77 6.94
N GLU A 188 -4.26 22.81 8.07
CA GLU A 188 -3.67 23.06 9.39
C GLU A 188 -2.67 21.99 9.79
N GLN A 189 -3.00 20.70 9.53
CA GLN A 189 -2.11 19.59 9.79
C GLN A 189 -0.88 19.64 8.90
N ILE A 190 -1.04 19.96 7.60
CA ILE A 190 0.09 20.11 6.67
C ILE A 190 1.04 21.17 7.19
N GLN A 191 0.52 22.35 7.56
CA GLN A 191 1.34 23.44 8.09
C GLN A 191 2.04 23.04 9.39
N ALA A 192 1.32 22.45 10.33
CA ALA A 192 1.90 22.02 11.61
C ALA A 192 3.00 20.96 11.43
N ILE A 193 2.82 20.01 10.50
CA ILE A 193 3.83 18.98 10.19
C ILE A 193 5.05 19.64 9.54
N ALA A 194 4.84 20.51 8.56
CA ALA A 194 5.91 21.23 7.87
C ALA A 194 6.76 22.04 8.85
N ASP A 195 6.12 22.78 9.79
CA ASP A 195 6.80 23.60 10.79
C ASP A 195 7.55 22.76 11.85
N ALA A 196 7.10 21.58 12.14
CA ALA A 196 7.74 20.70 13.11
C ALA A 196 8.94 19.93 12.55
N LEU A 197 9.06 19.82 11.22
CA LEU A 197 10.12 19.10 10.53
C LEU A 197 11.35 19.98 10.29
N PRO A 198 12.59 19.46 10.43
CA PRO A 198 13.77 20.08 9.85
C PRO A 198 13.63 20.26 8.34
N LEU A 199 14.27 21.30 7.77
CA LEU A 199 14.08 21.74 6.38
C LEU A 199 14.24 20.61 5.36
N THR A 200 15.23 19.74 5.51
CA THR A 200 15.42 18.54 4.64
C THR A 200 14.16 17.66 4.59
N TYR A 201 13.61 17.34 5.75
CA TYR A 201 12.44 16.45 5.84
C TYR A 201 11.13 17.18 5.53
N ARG A 202 11.08 18.48 5.78
CA ARG A 202 9.99 19.37 5.36
C ARG A 202 9.87 19.38 3.83
N CYS A 203 10.97 19.57 3.12
CA CYS A 203 11.00 19.52 1.66
C CYS A 203 10.51 18.18 1.11
N ILE A 204 10.97 17.06 1.70
CA ILE A 204 10.51 15.70 1.31
C ILE A 204 9.00 15.52 1.57
N PHE A 205 8.52 15.98 2.72
CA PHE A 205 7.10 15.92 3.08
C PHE A 205 6.24 16.73 2.10
N LEU A 206 6.62 18.00 1.87
CA LEU A 206 5.89 18.88 0.97
C LEU A 206 5.95 18.42 -0.49
N ASP A 207 7.05 17.80 -0.95
CA ASP A 207 7.09 17.15 -2.25
C ASP A 207 5.96 16.10 -2.38
N THR A 208 5.77 15.25 -1.39
CA THR A 208 4.69 14.24 -1.43
C THR A 208 3.29 14.85 -1.40
N VAL A 209 3.13 16.00 -0.72
CA VAL A 209 1.84 16.72 -0.60
C VAL A 209 1.49 17.49 -1.88
N TYR A 210 2.47 18.09 -2.55
CA TYR A 210 2.22 18.94 -3.71
C TYR A 210 2.37 18.25 -5.07
N THR A 211 3.11 17.15 -5.14
CA THR A 211 3.32 16.41 -6.39
C THR A 211 2.63 15.05 -6.41
N GLY A 212 2.22 14.56 -5.24
CA GLY A 212 1.70 13.22 -5.08
C GLY A 212 2.76 12.12 -5.25
N HIS A 213 4.04 12.42 -5.19
CA HIS A 213 5.10 11.42 -5.27
C HIS A 213 4.97 10.39 -4.14
N ARG A 214 5.30 9.13 -4.46
CA ARG A 214 5.55 8.13 -3.42
C ARG A 214 6.86 8.49 -2.71
N ILE A 215 6.99 8.16 -1.44
CA ILE A 215 8.19 8.50 -0.68
C ILE A 215 9.47 7.98 -1.35
N ASP A 216 9.45 6.76 -1.91
CA ASP A 216 10.59 6.23 -2.65
C ASP A 216 10.95 7.07 -3.88
N SER A 217 9.95 7.69 -4.51
CA SER A 217 10.16 8.61 -5.64
C SER A 217 10.76 9.93 -5.19
N ALA A 218 10.21 10.53 -4.13
CA ALA A 218 10.76 11.77 -3.54
C ALA A 218 12.21 11.58 -3.08
N LEU A 219 12.51 10.48 -2.41
CA LEU A 219 13.88 10.14 -1.96
C LEU A 219 14.83 9.78 -3.12
N SER A 220 14.34 9.56 -4.33
CA SER A 220 15.14 9.25 -5.51
C SER A 220 15.48 10.45 -6.38
N LEU A 221 15.07 11.66 -5.97
CA LEU A 221 15.45 12.88 -6.67
C LEU A 221 16.96 13.07 -6.60
N THR A 222 17.53 13.50 -7.71
CA THR A 222 18.95 13.82 -7.88
C THR A 222 19.11 15.27 -8.32
N LEU A 223 20.29 15.82 -8.22
CA LEU A 223 20.54 17.23 -8.56
C LEU A 223 20.18 17.54 -10.03
N ASP A 224 20.39 16.59 -10.94
CA ASP A 224 20.07 16.71 -12.37
C ASP A 224 18.57 16.54 -12.67
N THR A 225 17.79 16.00 -11.75
CA THR A 225 16.34 15.74 -11.94
C THR A 225 15.43 16.76 -11.24
N VAL A 226 16.03 17.74 -10.56
CA VAL A 226 15.34 18.87 -9.93
C VAL A 226 15.68 20.13 -10.69
N ASP A 227 14.75 20.62 -11.50
CA ASP A 227 14.87 21.85 -12.27
C ASP A 227 14.08 22.96 -11.58
N LEU A 228 14.75 23.73 -10.73
CA LEU A 228 14.14 24.83 -9.98
C LEU A 228 13.83 26.04 -10.87
N TYR A 229 14.53 26.20 -12.00
CA TYR A 229 14.28 27.28 -12.94
C TYR A 229 12.92 27.10 -13.64
N ASN A 230 12.63 25.89 -14.10
CA ASN A 230 11.35 25.54 -14.72
C ASN A 230 10.31 25.03 -13.71
N ALA A 231 10.63 25.03 -12.40
CA ALA A 231 9.78 24.54 -11.33
C ALA A 231 9.31 23.08 -11.59
N GLN A 232 10.23 22.18 -11.90
CA GLN A 232 9.95 20.81 -12.27
C GLN A 232 10.84 19.80 -11.56
N VAL A 233 10.28 18.60 -11.32
CA VAL A 233 11.02 17.45 -10.79
C VAL A 233 10.67 16.18 -11.54
N THR A 234 11.67 15.32 -11.76
CA THR A 234 11.51 14.04 -12.46
C THR A 234 12.15 12.91 -11.68
N PRO A 235 11.42 12.21 -10.79
CA PRO A 235 11.98 11.13 -9.98
C PRO A 235 12.67 10.04 -10.82
N THR A 236 13.82 9.56 -10.36
CA THR A 236 14.55 8.47 -11.02
C THR A 236 13.92 7.10 -10.76
N ARG A 237 13.19 6.95 -9.64
CA ARG A 237 12.52 5.70 -9.26
C ARG A 237 11.01 5.89 -9.19
N THR A 238 10.28 5.09 -9.95
CA THR A 238 8.82 5.02 -9.89
C THR A 238 8.37 3.56 -9.78
N LYS A 239 7.18 3.33 -9.23
CA LYS A 239 6.65 1.96 -9.03
C LYS A 239 6.42 1.23 -10.38
N THR A 240 6.10 1.98 -11.42
CA THR A 240 5.79 1.43 -12.75
C THR A 240 6.98 1.42 -13.69
N GLY A 241 8.11 2.02 -13.30
CA GLY A 241 9.28 2.23 -14.17
C GLY A 241 9.11 3.38 -15.16
N LYS A 242 7.94 4.00 -15.25
CA LYS A 242 7.70 5.17 -16.10
C LYS A 242 8.14 6.43 -15.36
N ARG A 243 9.01 7.21 -15.96
CA ARG A 243 9.36 8.54 -15.47
C ARG A 243 8.29 9.53 -15.90
N HIS A 244 7.89 10.40 -15.02
CA HIS A 244 7.03 11.54 -15.32
C HIS A 244 7.55 12.77 -14.59
N THR A 245 7.39 13.92 -15.21
CA THR A 245 7.76 15.20 -14.64
C THR A 245 6.57 15.78 -13.91
N SER A 246 6.80 16.23 -12.69
CA SER A 246 5.82 16.93 -11.86
C SER A 246 6.18 18.40 -11.72
N LEU A 247 5.16 19.26 -11.69
CA LEU A 247 5.35 20.70 -11.45
C LEU A 247 5.45 20.97 -9.95
N LEU A 248 6.30 21.91 -9.58
CA LEU A 248 6.45 22.41 -8.22
C LEU A 248 5.68 23.73 -8.06
N PRO A 249 4.89 23.91 -7.00
CA PRO A 249 4.35 25.23 -6.67
C PRO A 249 5.48 26.16 -6.18
N PRO A 250 5.33 27.49 -6.33
CA PRO A 250 6.36 28.46 -5.95
C PRO A 250 6.89 28.29 -4.52
N ALA A 251 6.00 28.04 -3.55
CA ALA A 251 6.40 27.84 -2.17
C ALA A 251 7.32 26.62 -1.96
N LEU A 252 7.16 25.56 -2.75
CA LEU A 252 8.04 24.40 -2.68
C LEU A 252 9.36 24.65 -3.40
N VAL A 253 9.37 25.45 -4.45
CA VAL A 253 10.61 25.93 -5.11
C VAL A 253 11.45 26.71 -4.11
N ASP A 254 10.84 27.63 -3.36
CA ASP A 254 11.52 28.44 -2.33
C ASP A 254 12.10 27.55 -1.22
N ASP A 255 11.35 26.57 -0.74
CA ASP A 255 11.83 25.62 0.26
C ASP A 255 13.02 24.77 -0.28
N PHE A 256 12.97 24.34 -1.55
CA PHE A 256 14.05 23.58 -2.18
C PHE A 256 15.30 24.43 -2.38
N GLN A 257 15.15 25.71 -2.77
CA GLN A 257 16.26 26.66 -2.86
C GLN A 257 16.88 26.89 -1.49
N SER A 258 16.06 27.15 -0.47
CA SER A 258 16.52 27.30 0.91
C SER A 258 17.26 26.05 1.39
N TYR A 259 16.74 24.86 1.09
CA TYR A 259 17.43 23.61 1.42
C TYR A 259 18.80 23.52 0.76
N LEU A 260 18.92 23.84 -0.52
CA LEU A 260 20.21 23.82 -1.21
C LEU A 260 21.20 24.80 -0.61
N LEU A 261 20.77 26.03 -0.33
CA LEU A 261 21.62 27.12 0.14
C LEU A 261 21.97 26.99 1.63
N ASP A 262 20.99 26.66 2.48
CA ASP A 262 21.15 26.74 3.93
C ASP A 262 21.54 25.41 4.58
N VAL A 263 21.27 24.31 3.94
CA VAL A 263 21.52 22.97 4.49
C VAL A 263 22.51 22.20 3.64
N ARG A 264 22.15 21.89 2.37
CA ARG A 264 22.95 20.98 1.55
C ARG A 264 24.34 21.53 1.24
N SER A 265 24.48 22.82 0.95
CA SER A 265 25.78 23.46 0.68
C SER A 265 26.77 23.38 1.84
N LYS A 266 26.30 23.15 3.06
CA LYS A 266 27.11 23.03 4.28
C LYS A 266 27.50 21.60 4.61
N ILE A 267 27.02 20.64 3.83
CA ILE A 267 27.31 19.22 4.01
C ILE A 267 28.38 18.81 2.99
N ASP A 268 29.47 18.26 3.48
CA ASP A 268 30.52 17.67 2.64
C ASP A 268 30.03 16.35 2.08
N THR A 269 29.75 16.31 0.76
CA THR A 269 29.19 15.12 0.10
C THR A 269 29.36 15.16 -1.42
N ASP A 270 29.77 14.01 -1.97
CA ASP A 270 29.80 13.76 -3.42
C ASP A 270 28.50 13.11 -3.93
N SER A 271 27.48 12.98 -3.06
CA SER A 271 26.20 12.35 -3.43
C SER A 271 25.49 13.13 -4.52
N GLU A 272 25.08 12.46 -5.60
CA GLU A 272 24.20 13.02 -6.63
C GLU A 272 22.75 13.18 -6.18
N TYR A 273 22.36 12.51 -5.07
CA TYR A 273 20.99 12.64 -4.56
C TYR A 273 20.70 14.06 -4.08
N PHE A 274 19.49 14.52 -4.37
CA PHE A 274 19.06 15.85 -3.98
C PHE A 274 18.98 15.98 -2.46
N PHE A 275 18.36 15.03 -1.77
CA PHE A 275 18.22 15.00 -0.32
C PHE A 275 19.30 14.16 0.35
N VAL A 276 20.15 14.81 1.13
CA VAL A 276 21.22 14.17 1.92
C VAL A 276 21.03 14.44 3.41
N GLY A 277 21.41 13.46 4.23
CA GLY A 277 21.46 13.61 5.68
C GLY A 277 22.71 14.36 6.13
N SER A 278 22.79 14.70 7.42
CA SER A 278 23.96 15.41 8.00
C SER A 278 25.30 14.66 7.86
N ASN A 279 25.26 13.37 7.58
CA ASN A 279 26.44 12.52 7.32
C ASN A 279 26.83 12.48 5.82
N GLY A 280 26.23 13.30 4.97
CA GLY A 280 26.48 13.33 3.54
C GLY A 280 25.86 12.17 2.72
N ASN A 281 25.25 11.19 3.36
CA ASN A 281 24.59 10.09 2.66
C ASN A 281 23.16 10.43 2.25
N PRO A 282 22.61 9.78 1.21
CA PRO A 282 21.20 9.95 0.83
C PRO A 282 20.27 9.69 2.00
N VAL A 283 19.21 10.52 2.12
CA VAL A 283 18.18 10.33 3.14
C VAL A 283 17.50 8.99 2.93
N THR A 284 17.47 8.17 3.98
CA THR A 284 16.80 6.85 3.93
C THR A 284 15.33 6.96 4.33
N TYR A 285 14.52 5.99 3.90
CA TYR A 285 13.13 5.85 4.35
C TYR A 285 13.01 5.79 5.88
N GLY A 286 13.94 5.07 6.55
CA GLY A 286 13.96 4.97 8.01
C GLY A 286 14.21 6.33 8.69
N ALA A 287 15.15 7.12 8.18
CA ALA A 287 15.44 8.46 8.70
C ALA A 287 14.22 9.39 8.54
N TYR A 288 13.57 9.37 7.37
CA TYR A 288 12.35 10.15 7.14
C TYR A 288 11.20 9.74 8.07
N ARG A 289 10.97 8.43 8.26
CA ARG A 289 9.97 7.92 9.19
C ARG A 289 10.22 8.37 10.62
N SER A 290 11.48 8.34 11.06
CA SER A 290 11.87 8.81 12.40
C SER A 290 11.64 10.31 12.57
N ALA A 291 11.91 11.11 11.53
CA ALA A 291 11.64 12.55 11.53
C ALA A 291 10.12 12.84 11.64
N LEU A 292 9.28 12.10 10.90
CA LEU A 292 7.81 12.22 11.02
C LEU A 292 7.33 11.86 12.43
N GLU A 293 7.88 10.82 13.04
CA GLU A 293 7.50 10.44 14.40
C GLU A 293 7.90 11.52 15.41
N SER A 294 9.09 12.10 15.27
CA SER A 294 9.51 13.23 16.11
C SER A 294 8.62 14.47 15.91
N ALA A 295 8.20 14.74 14.67
CA ALA A 295 7.26 15.82 14.37
C ALA A 295 5.89 15.56 15.01
N ARG A 296 5.36 14.34 14.94
CA ARG A 296 4.11 13.93 15.58
C ARG A 296 4.09 14.25 17.08
N ILE A 297 5.16 13.87 17.77
CA ILE A 297 5.29 14.11 19.22
C ILE A 297 5.24 15.63 19.51
N LYS A 298 6.00 16.43 18.74
CA LYS A 298 6.03 17.90 18.90
C LYS A 298 4.66 18.52 18.64
N ILE A 299 3.96 18.08 17.58
CA ILE A 299 2.65 18.61 17.20
C ILE A 299 1.61 18.28 18.26
N ASN A 300 1.55 17.03 18.71
CA ASN A 300 0.61 16.62 19.75
C ASN A 300 0.84 17.43 21.04
N ALA A 301 2.09 17.63 21.43
CA ALA A 301 2.44 18.44 22.59
C ALA A 301 2.06 19.91 22.42
N LYS A 302 2.27 20.49 21.23
CA LYS A 302 2.04 21.92 20.96
C LYS A 302 0.55 22.26 20.82
N TYR A 303 -0.21 21.42 20.13
CA TYR A 303 -1.60 21.71 19.76
C TYR A 303 -2.64 20.92 20.57
N GLY A 304 -2.20 20.01 21.44
CA GLY A 304 -3.11 19.12 22.20
C GLY A 304 -3.81 18.08 21.29
N TRP A 305 -3.25 17.78 20.13
CA TRP A 305 -3.83 16.80 19.22
C TRP A 305 -3.47 15.38 19.66
N ASP A 306 -4.33 14.42 19.30
CA ASP A 306 -4.10 12.98 19.50
C ASP A 306 -3.85 12.26 18.18
N ILE A 307 -2.85 12.72 17.42
CA ILE A 307 -2.44 12.07 16.18
C ILE A 307 -1.70 10.79 16.55
N LYS A 308 -2.27 9.62 16.24
CA LYS A 308 -1.67 8.31 16.58
C LYS A 308 -0.43 8.00 15.73
N ALA A 309 -0.44 8.35 14.45
CA ALA A 309 0.70 8.15 13.55
C ALA A 309 0.67 9.12 12.38
N LEU A 310 1.84 9.58 11.93
CA LEU A 310 2.03 10.23 10.63
C LEU A 310 2.51 9.18 9.62
N HIS A 311 1.69 8.96 8.59
CA HIS A 311 1.98 7.94 7.58
C HIS A 311 2.73 8.55 6.41
N THR A 312 3.81 7.91 5.97
CA THR A 312 4.64 8.36 4.84
C THR A 312 3.86 8.45 3.51
N HIS A 313 2.73 7.74 3.39
CA HIS A 313 1.89 7.77 2.20
C HIS A 313 0.78 8.83 2.26
N ALA A 314 0.52 9.40 3.43
CA ALA A 314 -0.59 10.34 3.62
C ALA A 314 -0.41 11.66 2.85
N GLY A 315 0.84 12.13 2.63
CA GLY A 315 1.08 13.28 1.75
C GLY A 315 0.54 13.07 0.34
N ARG A 316 0.87 11.93 -0.27
CA ARG A 316 0.33 11.55 -1.59
C ARG A 316 -1.20 11.38 -1.57
N SER A 317 -1.74 10.82 -0.51
CA SER A 317 -3.20 10.70 -0.37
C SER A 317 -3.87 12.07 -0.25
N THR A 318 -3.22 13.01 0.44
CA THR A 318 -3.66 14.41 0.55
C THR A 318 -3.70 15.09 -0.82
N PHE A 319 -2.63 14.95 -1.62
CA PHE A 319 -2.61 15.46 -2.98
C PHE A 319 -3.73 14.87 -3.83
N ALA A 320 -3.90 13.54 -3.79
CA ALA A 320 -4.95 12.88 -4.56
C ALA A 320 -6.36 13.33 -4.15
N ALA A 321 -6.62 13.51 -2.85
CA ALA A 321 -7.90 14.01 -2.34
C ALA A 321 -8.14 15.46 -2.80
N ALA A 322 -7.14 16.33 -2.70
CA ALA A 322 -7.23 17.72 -3.12
C ALA A 322 -7.53 17.86 -4.63
N ILE A 323 -6.79 17.14 -5.46
CA ILE A 323 -7.00 17.14 -6.92
C ILE A 323 -8.37 16.56 -7.28
N ARG A 324 -8.80 15.48 -6.63
CA ARG A 324 -10.13 14.90 -6.89
C ARG A 324 -11.25 15.85 -6.52
N SER A 325 -11.15 16.50 -5.36
CA SER A 325 -12.12 17.52 -4.94
C SER A 325 -12.19 18.67 -5.92
N TYR A 326 -11.03 19.18 -6.37
CA TYR A 326 -10.97 20.21 -7.39
C TYR A 326 -11.63 19.78 -8.71
N GLN A 327 -11.29 18.59 -9.21
CA GLN A 327 -11.87 18.03 -10.44
C GLN A 327 -13.41 17.97 -10.35
N LEU A 328 -13.94 17.42 -9.26
CA LEU A 328 -15.38 17.29 -9.07
C LEU A 328 -16.08 18.67 -8.96
N GLU A 329 -15.44 19.63 -8.30
CA GLU A 329 -15.96 21.01 -8.22
C GLU A 329 -16.03 21.69 -9.60
N GLN A 330 -14.97 21.55 -10.42
CA GLN A 330 -14.99 22.10 -11.78
C GLN A 330 -16.07 21.43 -12.65
N GLN A 331 -16.23 20.11 -12.55
CA GLN A 331 -17.28 19.38 -13.24
C GLN A 331 -18.68 19.86 -12.87
N ARG A 332 -18.94 20.15 -11.57
CA ARG A 332 -20.21 20.74 -11.11
C ARG A 332 -20.47 22.13 -11.69
N LYS A 333 -19.42 22.92 -11.84
CA LYS A 333 -19.51 24.26 -12.44
C LYS A 333 -19.60 24.22 -13.97
N GLY A 334 -19.56 23.04 -14.60
CA GLY A 334 -19.51 22.90 -16.05
C GLY A 334 -18.22 23.41 -16.68
N VAL A 335 -17.15 23.56 -15.89
CA VAL A 335 -15.85 24.03 -16.36
C VAL A 335 -15.04 22.83 -16.84
N PRO A 336 -14.41 22.90 -18.03
CA PRO A 336 -13.52 21.86 -18.51
C PRO A 336 -12.40 21.56 -17.50
N THR A 337 -12.17 20.28 -17.24
CA THR A 337 -11.12 19.80 -16.36
C THR A 337 -10.53 18.51 -16.91
N PHE A 338 -9.42 18.04 -16.32
CA PHE A 338 -8.81 16.77 -16.70
C PHE A 338 -9.75 15.58 -16.42
N SER A 339 -9.61 14.53 -17.23
CA SER A 339 -10.39 13.30 -17.13
C SER A 339 -9.90 12.40 -15.98
N ASP A 340 -10.71 11.39 -15.61
CA ASP A 340 -10.30 10.34 -14.67
C ASP A 340 -9.07 9.58 -15.15
N VAL A 341 -8.88 9.46 -16.48
CA VAL A 341 -7.69 8.83 -17.06
C VAL A 341 -6.46 9.70 -16.87
N ASP A 342 -6.59 11.02 -17.06
CA ASP A 342 -5.51 11.97 -16.84
C ASP A 342 -5.11 11.99 -15.36
N PHE A 343 -6.09 11.93 -14.46
CA PHE A 343 -5.84 11.82 -13.04
C PHE A 343 -5.08 10.53 -12.68
N CYS A 344 -5.49 9.39 -13.23
CA CYS A 344 -4.77 8.14 -13.05
C CYS A 344 -3.34 8.20 -13.58
N ASN A 345 -3.12 8.85 -14.72
CA ASN A 345 -1.78 9.05 -15.29
C ASN A 345 -0.93 9.95 -14.37
N LEU A 346 -1.48 11.06 -13.89
CA LEU A 346 -0.81 11.96 -12.94
C LEU A 346 -0.38 11.23 -11.67
N MET A 347 -1.23 10.34 -11.16
CA MET A 347 -0.97 9.56 -9.97
C MET A 347 -0.19 8.26 -10.24
N ASP A 348 0.25 7.98 -11.47
CA ASP A 348 0.89 6.72 -11.83
C ASP A 348 0.11 5.50 -11.29
N TRP A 349 -1.23 5.51 -11.47
CA TRP A 349 -2.11 4.39 -11.14
C TRP A 349 -2.37 3.53 -12.36
N LYS A 350 -2.45 2.22 -12.14
CA LYS A 350 -2.73 1.24 -13.22
C LYS A 350 -4.22 1.05 -13.49
N SER A 351 -5.08 1.48 -12.58
CA SER A 351 -6.53 1.23 -12.62
C SER A 351 -7.31 2.40 -12.02
N LEU A 352 -8.46 2.69 -12.62
CA LEU A 352 -9.46 3.61 -12.09
C LEU A 352 -10.06 3.15 -10.74
N ASP A 353 -9.86 1.90 -10.35
CA ASP A 353 -10.33 1.41 -9.05
C ASP A 353 -9.73 2.19 -7.88
N SER A 354 -8.53 2.74 -8.07
CA SER A 354 -7.89 3.60 -7.05
C SER A 354 -8.66 4.89 -6.77
N LEU A 355 -9.44 5.40 -7.75
CA LEU A 355 -10.28 6.59 -7.57
C LEU A 355 -11.44 6.36 -6.61
N LYS A 356 -11.97 5.15 -6.54
CA LYS A 356 -13.14 4.81 -5.71
C LYS A 356 -12.94 5.18 -4.24
N HIS A 357 -11.71 5.07 -3.74
CA HIS A 357 -11.37 5.43 -2.36
C HIS A 357 -11.54 6.93 -2.09
N TYR A 358 -11.33 7.77 -3.09
CA TYR A 358 -11.47 9.22 -2.99
C TYR A 358 -12.89 9.68 -3.30
N ASP A 359 -13.60 8.98 -4.20
CA ASP A 359 -14.98 9.26 -4.54
C ASP A 359 -15.94 9.04 -3.38
N LEU A 360 -15.74 7.97 -2.60
CA LEU A 360 -16.60 7.64 -1.47
C LEU A 360 -16.59 8.73 -0.41
N VAL A 361 -15.43 9.29 -0.10
CA VAL A 361 -15.31 10.34 0.91
C VAL A 361 -15.91 11.64 0.43
N ASN A 362 -15.63 12.03 -0.82
CA ASN A 362 -16.23 13.22 -1.40
C ASN A 362 -17.77 13.08 -1.47
N ARG A 363 -18.29 11.89 -1.82
CA ARG A 363 -19.75 11.64 -1.83
C ARG A 363 -20.38 11.79 -0.46
N VAL A 364 -19.75 11.32 0.60
CA VAL A 364 -20.29 11.47 1.96
C VAL A 364 -20.27 12.93 2.40
N GLN A 365 -19.16 13.64 2.15
CA GLN A 365 -19.05 15.07 2.46
C GLN A 365 -20.01 15.93 1.63
N ASP A 366 -20.21 15.57 0.36
CA ASP A 366 -21.10 16.28 -0.55
C ASP A 366 -22.58 15.96 -0.30
N ALA A 367 -22.89 14.73 0.10
CA ALA A 367 -24.25 14.32 0.41
C ALA A 367 -24.73 14.85 1.77
N ALA A 368 -23.85 15.08 2.72
CA ALA A 368 -24.22 15.52 4.06
C ALA A 368 -25.06 16.82 4.07
N PRO A 369 -24.69 17.92 3.36
CA PRO A 369 -25.55 19.12 3.28
C PRO A 369 -26.91 18.85 2.65
N MET A 370 -26.95 18.04 1.58
CA MET A 370 -28.19 17.66 0.90
C MET A 370 -29.09 16.79 1.79
N LEU A 371 -28.51 15.86 2.54
CA LEU A 371 -29.23 15.04 3.50
C LEU A 371 -29.75 15.88 4.68
N ILE A 372 -28.96 16.83 5.18
CA ILE A 372 -29.39 17.74 6.24
C ILE A 372 -30.55 18.59 5.74
N ASP A 373 -30.52 19.12 4.51
CA ASP A 373 -31.59 19.90 3.92
C ASP A 373 -32.81 19.02 3.66
N PHE A 374 -32.62 17.80 3.15
CA PHE A 374 -33.70 16.82 3.03
C PHE A 374 -34.36 16.53 4.37
N TYR A 375 -33.63 16.26 5.44
CA TYR A 375 -34.20 15.99 6.77
C TYR A 375 -34.88 17.20 7.39
N LYS A 376 -34.46 18.43 7.08
CA LYS A 376 -35.15 19.64 7.50
C LYS A 376 -36.51 19.82 6.82
N ASN A 377 -36.65 19.35 5.58
CA ASN A 377 -37.85 19.54 4.77
C ASN A 377 -38.73 18.29 4.74
N TYR A 378 -38.27 17.15 5.21
CA TYR A 378 -38.96 15.86 5.20
C TYR A 378 -39.16 15.35 6.62
N ASP A 379 -40.12 15.92 7.34
CA ASP A 379 -40.50 15.42 8.66
C ASP A 379 -41.57 14.33 8.51
N VAL A 380 -41.13 13.06 8.51
CA VAL A 380 -42.03 11.90 8.36
C VAL A 380 -43.01 11.81 9.54
N LEU A 381 -42.65 12.32 10.73
CA LEU A 381 -43.50 12.30 11.91
C LEU A 381 -44.56 13.44 11.88
N ALA A 382 -44.25 14.59 11.30
CA ALA A 382 -45.20 15.68 11.10
C ALA A 382 -46.27 15.33 10.07
N SER A 383 -45.90 14.57 9.00
CA SER A 383 -46.87 14.11 8.01
C SER A 383 -47.85 13.05 8.52
N THR A 384 -47.46 12.25 9.50
CA THR A 384 -48.34 11.27 10.16
C THR A 384 -49.27 11.91 11.17
N ASN A 385 -48.86 12.99 11.84
CA ASN A 385 -49.72 13.74 12.77
C ASN A 385 -50.77 14.58 12.08
N SER A 386 -50.52 15.12 10.88
CA SER A 386 -51.52 15.89 10.11
C SER A 386 -52.59 15.02 9.48
N SER A 387 -52.35 13.74 9.20
CA SER A 387 -53.35 12.80 8.71
C SER A 387 -54.21 12.21 9.84
N ASN A 388 -53.72 12.16 11.05
CA ASN A 388 -54.50 11.70 12.21
C ASN A 388 -55.35 12.81 12.88
N ALA A 389 -55.02 14.09 12.66
CA ALA A 389 -55.80 15.21 13.17
C ALA A 389 -57.10 15.47 12.37
N LYS A 390 -57.25 14.94 11.16
CA LYS A 390 -58.43 15.08 10.32
C LYS A 390 -59.48 13.98 10.53
N VAL A 391 -59.28 13.01 11.38
CA VAL A 391 -60.17 11.88 11.60
C VAL A 391 -61.06 12.09 12.86
N TYR A 392 -60.88 13.16 13.63
CA TYR A 392 -61.58 13.40 14.89
C TYR A 392 -62.43 14.67 14.93
N GLU A 393 -62.72 15.31 13.78
CA GLU A 393 -63.59 16.50 13.74
C GLU A 393 -64.95 16.28 13.02
N ASP A 394 -65.33 15.04 12.71
CA ASP A 394 -66.65 14.72 12.20
C ASP A 394 -67.24 13.54 12.99
N ASP A 395 -67.77 13.83 14.23
CA ASP A 395 -68.90 13.14 14.90
C ASP A 395 -69.51 14.05 15.96
#